data_573d5905f9b663c0087b00cec3a968fe
#
_entry.id   573d5905f9b663c0087b00cec3a968fe
#
_cell.length_a   1.000
_cell.length_b   1.000
_cell.length_c   1.000
_cell.angle_alpha   90.00
_cell.angle_beta   90.00
_cell.angle_gamma   90.00
#
_symmetry.space_group_name_H-M   'P 1'
#
loop_
_entity.id
_entity.type
_entity.pdbx_description
1 polymer ?
#
loop_
_entity_poly.entity_id
_entity_poly.type
_entity_poly.pdbx_seq_one_letter_code
_entity_poly.pdbx_strand_id
1 'polypeptide(L)'
;MIRELYFPTPVYIADLNEEGLNEQLERDIIAWSNRDKGLTRTNVKGWHSPTNMASLPEYKKLVNLLFEAQRTIYQQEHLDSEAYLGNMWANINPPGAMNRAHIHPNSLWSGVYYVKALPNSGYLKVDDPRAAASISRPKQKEGPTPSRLWREAHFEPKAGRLIMFPAWLTHCVDPNNSNDIRISISFNFLQKGMFIWLKLFTKNYLLIKFHI
;
A
#
# COMPACT_ATOMS: atom_id res chain seq x y z
N MET A 1 -34.97 6.47 14.56
CA MET A 1 -33.87 5.50 14.69
C MET A 1 -32.59 6.21 14.26
N ILE A 2 -31.55 6.23 15.10
CA ILE A 2 -30.23 6.78 14.82
C ILE A 2 -29.37 5.65 14.27
N ARG A 3 -28.57 5.92 13.22
CA ARG A 3 -27.57 4.99 12.68
C ARG A 3 -26.19 5.52 12.97
N GLU A 4 -25.38 4.73 13.65
CA GLU A 4 -23.97 4.99 13.88
C GLU A 4 -23.11 3.98 13.10
N LEU A 5 -21.89 4.37 12.74
CA LEU A 5 -20.94 3.53 12.00
C LEU A 5 -19.69 3.33 12.87
N TYR A 6 -19.37 2.06 13.14
CA TYR A 6 -18.21 1.67 13.93
C TYR A 6 -17.22 0.88 13.07
N PHE A 7 -15.95 0.93 13.44
CA PHE A 7 -14.85 0.22 12.81
C PHE A 7 -14.65 0.58 11.31
N PRO A 8 -14.59 1.88 10.97
CA PRO A 8 -14.26 2.27 9.61
C PRO A 8 -12.82 1.85 9.29
N THR A 9 -12.57 1.49 8.01
CA THR A 9 -11.23 1.25 7.50
C THR A 9 -10.80 2.48 6.71
N PRO A 10 -9.83 3.28 7.19
CA PRO A 10 -9.40 4.47 6.49
C PRO A 10 -8.54 4.13 5.28
N VAL A 11 -8.76 4.83 4.16
CA VAL A 11 -7.88 4.85 2.99
C VAL A 11 -7.70 6.32 2.59
N TYR A 12 -6.45 6.76 2.52
CA TYR A 12 -6.09 8.13 2.22
C TYR A 12 -5.67 8.26 0.77
N ILE A 13 -6.19 9.27 0.07
CA ILE A 13 -5.90 9.51 -1.35
C ILE A 13 -5.52 10.98 -1.52
N ALA A 14 -4.42 11.20 -2.21
CA ALA A 14 -3.98 12.54 -2.61
C ALA A 14 -3.46 12.50 -4.05
N ASP A 15 -3.77 13.51 -4.83
CA ASP A 15 -3.15 13.71 -6.14
C ASP A 15 -2.02 14.74 -5.97
N LEU A 16 -0.77 14.30 -6.07
CA LEU A 16 0.43 15.13 -5.94
C LEU A 16 0.75 15.73 -7.31
N ASN A 17 0.62 17.05 -7.42
CA ASN A 17 0.85 17.77 -8.67
C ASN A 17 2.26 18.37 -8.70
N GLU A 18 3.28 17.53 -8.63
CA GLU A 18 4.70 17.92 -8.62
C GLU A 18 5.24 17.93 -10.05
N GLU A 19 5.46 19.13 -10.57
CA GLU A 19 5.98 19.32 -11.93
C GLU A 19 7.32 18.59 -12.16
N GLY A 20 7.43 17.85 -13.25
CA GLY A 20 8.63 17.14 -13.67
C GLY A 20 8.99 15.91 -12.84
N LEU A 21 8.29 15.64 -11.70
CA LEU A 21 8.62 14.51 -10.83
C LEU A 21 8.35 13.17 -11.50
N ASN A 22 7.20 13.01 -12.12
CA ASN A 22 6.82 11.73 -12.73
C ASN A 22 7.73 11.38 -13.91
N GLU A 23 8.09 12.35 -14.73
CA GLU A 23 9.00 12.18 -15.87
C GLU A 23 10.41 11.77 -15.41
N GLN A 24 10.88 12.37 -14.32
CA GLN A 24 12.14 11.97 -13.70
C GLN A 24 12.08 10.53 -13.19
N LEU A 25 11.05 10.22 -12.36
CA LEU A 25 10.86 8.90 -11.78
C LEU A 25 10.72 7.80 -12.85
N GLU A 26 9.97 8.06 -13.92
CA GLU A 26 9.81 7.13 -15.04
C GLU A 26 11.16 6.81 -15.68
N ARG A 27 11.97 7.83 -16.02
CA ARG A 27 13.30 7.63 -16.60
C ARG A 27 14.21 6.82 -15.69
N ASP A 28 14.27 7.18 -14.41
CA ASP A 28 15.18 6.56 -13.44
C ASP A 28 14.79 5.10 -13.16
N ILE A 29 13.50 4.81 -13.03
CA ILE A 29 12.98 3.46 -12.80
C ILE A 29 13.21 2.57 -14.03
N ILE A 30 12.97 3.07 -15.24
CA ILE A 30 13.24 2.32 -16.48
C ILE A 30 14.74 2.04 -16.59
N ALA A 31 15.59 3.04 -16.37
CA ALA A 31 17.05 2.84 -16.39
C ALA A 31 17.52 1.83 -15.34
N TRP A 32 16.88 1.80 -14.15
CA TRP A 32 17.17 0.80 -13.13
C TRP A 32 16.75 -0.59 -13.58
N SER A 33 15.56 -0.75 -14.12
CA SER A 33 15.06 -2.07 -14.57
C SER A 33 15.90 -2.69 -15.70
N ASN A 34 16.54 -1.88 -16.52
CA ASN A 34 17.44 -2.35 -17.59
C ASN A 34 18.75 -2.96 -17.08
N ARG A 35 19.15 -2.64 -15.83
CA ARG A 35 20.41 -3.13 -15.22
C ARG A 35 20.21 -4.07 -14.03
N ASP A 36 18.96 -4.29 -13.60
CA ASP A 36 18.62 -5.10 -12.43
C ASP A 36 17.51 -6.10 -12.80
N LYS A 37 17.73 -7.36 -12.50
CA LYS A 37 16.77 -8.44 -12.80
C LYS A 37 15.47 -8.34 -11.99
N GLY A 38 15.48 -7.52 -10.94
CA GLY A 38 14.36 -7.40 -10.02
C GLY A 38 14.16 -8.61 -9.12
N LEU A 39 13.09 -8.52 -8.34
CA LEU A 39 12.69 -9.53 -7.36
C LEU A 39 11.35 -10.17 -7.75
N THR A 40 11.18 -11.44 -7.41
CA THR A 40 9.91 -12.13 -7.49
C THR A 40 9.26 -12.13 -6.11
N ARG A 41 8.09 -11.52 -5.99
CA ARG A 41 7.26 -11.39 -4.78
C ARG A 41 5.80 -11.71 -5.13
N THR A 42 4.92 -10.72 -5.00
CA THR A 42 3.52 -10.82 -5.41
C THR A 42 3.31 -10.48 -6.88
N ASN A 43 4.32 -9.92 -7.54
CA ASN A 43 4.29 -9.53 -8.94
C ASN A 43 4.17 -10.76 -9.87
N VAL A 44 3.29 -10.65 -10.87
CA VAL A 44 3.10 -11.61 -11.94
C VAL A 44 3.37 -10.90 -13.25
N LYS A 45 4.30 -11.39 -14.05
CA LYS A 45 4.75 -10.81 -15.33
C LYS A 45 5.33 -9.38 -15.25
N GLY A 46 5.44 -8.81 -14.03
CA GLY A 46 5.97 -7.47 -13.81
C GLY A 46 7.37 -7.51 -13.19
N TRP A 47 8.13 -6.40 -13.35
CA TRP A 47 9.38 -6.18 -12.66
C TRP A 47 9.13 -5.50 -11.31
N HIS A 48 9.89 -5.90 -10.28
CA HIS A 48 9.86 -5.36 -8.92
C HIS A 48 11.30 -5.06 -8.52
N SER A 49 11.62 -3.82 -8.20
CA SER A 49 12.98 -3.42 -7.82
C SER A 49 13.40 -4.04 -6.47
N PRO A 50 14.69 -3.99 -6.10
CA PRO A 50 15.11 -4.05 -4.70
C PRO A 50 14.35 -3.04 -3.83
N THR A 51 14.24 -3.34 -2.52
CA THR A 51 13.35 -2.58 -1.60
C THR A 51 14.02 -1.41 -0.89
N ASN A 52 15.24 -1.08 -1.27
CA ASN A 52 16.06 -0.01 -0.69
C ASN A 52 15.95 1.34 -1.42
N MET A 53 14.93 1.52 -2.26
CA MET A 53 14.73 2.71 -3.10
C MET A 53 14.78 4.02 -2.31
N ALA A 54 14.26 4.04 -1.07
CA ALA A 54 14.27 5.23 -0.21
C ALA A 54 15.66 5.73 0.17
N SER A 55 16.70 4.89 0.09
CA SER A 55 18.09 5.28 0.38
C SER A 55 18.84 5.89 -0.82
N LEU A 56 18.24 5.86 -2.00
CA LEU A 56 18.84 6.36 -3.23
C LEU A 56 18.52 7.84 -3.41
N PRO A 57 19.55 8.70 -3.66
CA PRO A 57 19.38 10.16 -3.66
C PRO A 57 18.39 10.68 -4.70
N GLU A 58 18.27 10.03 -5.84
CA GLU A 58 17.37 10.39 -6.94
C GLU A 58 15.87 10.35 -6.54
N TYR A 59 15.50 9.58 -5.50
CA TYR A 59 14.12 9.47 -5.03
C TYR A 59 13.81 10.33 -3.81
N LYS A 60 14.76 11.15 -3.34
CA LYS A 60 14.63 11.95 -2.11
C LYS A 60 13.43 12.91 -2.15
N LYS A 61 13.13 13.50 -3.30
CA LYS A 61 11.96 14.41 -3.43
C LYS A 61 10.67 13.65 -3.12
N LEU A 62 10.46 12.47 -3.71
CA LEU A 62 9.29 11.65 -3.41
C LEU A 62 9.26 11.21 -1.95
N VAL A 63 10.39 10.77 -1.38
CA VAL A 63 10.49 10.37 0.03
C VAL A 63 10.01 11.49 0.96
N ASN A 64 10.40 12.74 0.71
CA ASN A 64 9.94 13.88 1.50
C ASN A 64 8.42 14.07 1.43
N LEU A 65 7.83 13.97 0.24
CA LEU A 65 6.37 14.05 0.03
C LEU A 65 5.62 12.91 0.75
N LEU A 66 6.18 11.70 0.74
CA LEU A 66 5.60 10.57 1.48
C LEU A 66 5.61 10.83 2.99
N PHE A 67 6.67 11.43 3.54
CA PHE A 67 6.71 11.82 4.95
C PHE A 67 5.73 12.96 5.27
N GLU A 68 5.49 13.88 4.38
CA GLU A 68 4.45 14.92 4.54
C GLU A 68 3.04 14.31 4.61
N ALA A 69 2.74 13.41 3.69
CA ALA A 69 1.48 12.68 3.71
C ALA A 69 1.33 11.84 5.00
N GLN A 70 2.39 11.15 5.42
CA GLN A 70 2.41 10.37 6.65
C GLN A 70 2.15 11.24 7.89
N ARG A 71 2.79 12.42 8.01
CA ARG A 71 2.53 13.36 9.12
C ARG A 71 1.07 13.80 9.17
N THR A 72 0.46 14.08 8.01
CA THR A 72 -0.96 14.44 7.92
C THR A 72 -1.85 13.33 8.46
N ILE A 73 -1.58 12.08 8.07
CA ILE A 73 -2.33 10.91 8.57
C ILE A 73 -2.16 10.77 10.08
N TYR A 74 -0.93 10.89 10.60
CA TYR A 74 -0.67 10.76 12.03
C TYR A 74 -1.41 11.80 12.87
N GLN A 75 -1.50 13.04 12.37
CA GLN A 75 -2.30 14.10 13.01
C GLN A 75 -3.80 13.76 13.02
N GLN A 76 -4.34 13.25 11.91
CA GLN A 76 -5.75 12.88 11.79
C GLN A 76 -6.12 11.67 12.66
N GLU A 77 -5.23 10.70 12.77
CA GLU A 77 -5.41 9.47 13.53
C GLU A 77 -4.97 9.59 15.01
N HIS A 78 -4.57 10.80 15.47
CA HIS A 78 -4.05 11.04 16.83
C HIS A 78 -2.92 10.08 17.23
N LEU A 79 -2.02 9.76 16.29
CA LEU A 79 -0.89 8.87 16.55
C LEU A 79 0.27 9.67 17.12
N ASP A 80 0.79 9.22 18.27
CA ASP A 80 1.99 9.77 18.93
C ASP A 80 3.16 8.82 18.70
N SER A 81 3.78 8.91 17.54
CA SER A 81 4.97 8.11 17.29
C SER A 81 5.76 8.59 16.09
N GLU A 82 7.07 8.39 16.15
CA GLU A 82 7.92 8.55 14.97
C GLU A 82 7.74 7.37 14.03
N ALA A 83 7.26 7.64 12.81
CA ALA A 83 7.29 6.69 11.72
C ALA A 83 8.65 6.76 11.01
N TYR A 84 9.07 5.64 10.46
CA TYR A 84 10.16 5.59 9.49
C TYR A 84 9.77 4.78 8.28
N LEU A 85 10.32 5.14 7.15
CA LEU A 85 10.11 4.43 5.89
C LEU A 85 10.94 3.14 5.92
N GLY A 86 10.28 2.00 6.13
CA GLY A 86 10.96 0.72 6.32
C GLY A 86 11.44 0.10 5.01
N ASN A 87 10.67 0.22 3.97
CA ASN A 87 11.02 -0.20 2.62
C ASN A 87 10.23 0.58 1.58
N MET A 88 10.80 0.68 0.39
CA MET A 88 10.24 1.35 -0.77
C MET A 88 10.78 0.70 -2.04
N TRP A 89 9.93 0.45 -3.03
CA TRP A 89 10.31 -0.21 -4.27
C TRP A 89 9.46 0.25 -5.44
N ALA A 90 10.01 0.13 -6.64
CA ALA A 90 9.30 0.38 -7.89
C ALA A 90 8.74 -0.91 -8.47
N ASN A 91 7.60 -0.80 -9.16
CA ASN A 91 7.00 -1.85 -9.98
C ASN A 91 6.83 -1.33 -11.41
N ILE A 92 7.21 -2.15 -12.40
CA ILE A 92 6.86 -1.96 -13.80
C ILE A 92 5.95 -3.10 -14.19
N ASN A 93 4.72 -2.79 -14.55
CA ASN A 93 3.69 -3.75 -14.90
C ASN A 93 3.30 -3.57 -16.39
N PRO A 94 3.90 -4.36 -17.31
CA PRO A 94 3.48 -4.39 -18.71
C PRO A 94 2.05 -4.93 -18.86
N PRO A 95 1.44 -4.86 -20.06
CA PRO A 95 0.13 -5.45 -20.32
C PRO A 95 0.00 -6.88 -19.81
N GLY A 96 -1.07 -7.18 -19.08
CA GLY A 96 -1.34 -8.46 -18.43
C GLY A 96 -0.60 -8.71 -17.10
N ALA A 97 0.28 -7.80 -16.66
CA ALA A 97 0.95 -7.92 -15.37
C ALA A 97 0.04 -7.45 -14.23
N MET A 98 0.19 -8.11 -13.07
CA MET A 98 -0.63 -7.86 -11.88
C MET A 98 0.16 -8.09 -10.58
N ASN A 99 -0.44 -7.77 -9.43
CA ASN A 99 0.08 -8.16 -8.12
C ASN A 99 -0.98 -8.98 -7.37
N ARG A 100 -0.57 -10.16 -6.85
CA ARG A 100 -1.45 -11.06 -6.09
C ARG A 100 -1.90 -10.44 -4.77
N ALA A 101 -3.01 -10.94 -4.23
CA ALA A 101 -3.51 -10.53 -2.92
C ALA A 101 -2.49 -10.82 -1.81
N HIS A 102 -2.25 -9.82 -0.93
CA HIS A 102 -1.29 -9.90 0.17
C HIS A 102 -1.55 -8.81 1.21
N ILE A 103 -0.81 -8.87 2.30
CA ILE A 103 -0.69 -7.86 3.35
C ILE A 103 0.79 -7.55 3.57
N HIS A 104 1.11 -6.50 4.35
CA HIS A 104 2.49 -6.17 4.74
C HIS A 104 2.69 -6.34 6.25
N PRO A 105 3.05 -7.55 6.71
CA PRO A 105 3.28 -7.81 8.13
C PRO A 105 4.36 -6.88 8.71
N ASN A 106 4.18 -6.50 9.98
CA ASN A 106 5.10 -5.64 10.72
C ASN A 106 5.21 -4.19 10.21
N SER A 107 4.34 -3.78 9.30
CA SER A 107 4.19 -2.39 8.88
C SER A 107 2.92 -1.80 9.48
N LEU A 108 2.89 -0.48 9.67
CA LEU A 108 1.72 0.24 10.16
C LEU A 108 0.88 0.74 9.00
N TRP A 109 1.52 1.43 8.06
CA TRP A 109 0.89 1.96 6.85
C TRP A 109 1.62 1.45 5.61
N SER A 110 0.86 1.10 4.61
CA SER A 110 1.33 0.78 3.27
C SER A 110 0.79 1.82 2.30
N GLY A 111 1.49 2.01 1.20
CA GLY A 111 1.00 2.91 0.17
C GLY A 111 1.57 2.63 -1.20
N VAL A 112 0.95 3.28 -2.17
CA VAL A 112 1.37 3.26 -3.57
C VAL A 112 1.29 4.69 -4.14
N TYR A 113 2.33 5.06 -4.87
CA TYR A 113 2.37 6.26 -5.71
C TYR A 113 2.45 5.85 -7.17
N TYR A 114 1.58 6.39 -8.00
CA TYR A 114 1.54 6.09 -9.42
C TYR A 114 2.38 7.09 -10.21
N VAL A 115 3.46 6.61 -10.80
CA VAL A 115 4.34 7.41 -11.68
C VAL A 115 3.74 7.52 -13.07
N LYS A 116 3.30 6.37 -13.62
CA LYS A 116 2.66 6.28 -14.93
C LYS A 116 1.49 5.32 -14.87
N ALA A 117 0.33 5.76 -15.32
CA ALA A 117 -0.87 4.96 -15.41
C ALA A 117 -1.76 5.47 -16.55
N LEU A 118 -2.23 4.55 -17.38
CA LEU A 118 -3.22 4.80 -18.41
C LEU A 118 -4.60 4.32 -17.95
N PRO A 119 -5.68 4.75 -18.57
CA PRO A 119 -6.98 4.12 -18.39
C PRO A 119 -6.89 2.60 -18.59
N ASN A 120 -7.61 1.83 -17.76
CA ASN A 120 -7.59 0.36 -17.75
C ASN A 120 -6.25 -0.30 -17.38
N SER A 121 -5.31 0.43 -16.79
CA SER A 121 -4.04 -0.16 -16.34
C SER A 121 -4.13 -0.99 -15.06
N GLY A 122 -5.35 -1.29 -14.57
CA GLY A 122 -5.63 -2.17 -13.43
C GLY A 122 -5.79 -1.43 -12.10
N TYR A 123 -6.88 -1.70 -11.40
CA TYR A 123 -7.22 -1.07 -10.11
C TYR A 123 -6.37 -1.63 -8.97
N LEU A 124 -6.03 -0.78 -8.00
CA LEU A 124 -5.74 -1.26 -6.65
C LEU A 124 -7.06 -1.65 -5.99
N LYS A 125 -7.14 -2.88 -5.49
CA LYS A 125 -8.31 -3.40 -4.78
C LYS A 125 -7.94 -3.69 -3.34
N VAL A 126 -8.86 -3.38 -2.43
CA VAL A 126 -8.76 -3.74 -1.03
C VAL A 126 -10.00 -4.50 -0.61
N ASP A 127 -9.83 -5.55 0.19
CA ASP A 127 -10.91 -6.41 0.65
C ASP A 127 -11.54 -5.87 1.94
N ASP A 128 -12.86 -6.11 2.13
CA ASP A 128 -13.52 -5.89 3.43
C ASP A 128 -12.89 -6.82 4.48
N PRO A 129 -12.19 -6.28 5.51
CA PRO A 129 -11.50 -7.11 6.50
C PRO A 129 -12.44 -7.84 7.44
N ARG A 130 -13.75 -7.52 7.42
CA ARG A 130 -14.76 -8.14 8.27
C ARG A 130 -15.27 -9.43 7.63
N ALA A 131 -14.49 -10.50 7.70
CA ALA A 131 -14.80 -11.77 7.06
C ALA A 131 -16.23 -12.26 7.35
N ALA A 132 -16.70 -12.16 8.60
CA ALA A 132 -18.05 -12.55 8.99
C ALA A 132 -19.15 -11.73 8.31
N ALA A 133 -18.91 -10.46 7.96
CA ALA A 133 -19.88 -9.61 7.27
C ALA A 133 -20.16 -10.08 5.84
N SER A 134 -19.28 -10.89 5.25
CA SER A 134 -19.48 -11.45 3.91
C SER A 134 -20.39 -12.69 3.89
N ILE A 135 -20.56 -13.37 5.03
CA ILE A 135 -21.32 -14.63 5.15
C ILE A 135 -22.83 -14.36 5.16
N SER A 136 -23.27 -13.30 5.85
CA SER A 136 -24.70 -13.00 6.06
C SER A 136 -25.08 -11.66 5.43
N ARG A 137 -25.05 -11.60 4.10
CA ARG A 137 -25.45 -10.39 3.39
C ARG A 137 -26.94 -10.37 3.09
N PRO A 138 -27.67 -9.29 3.44
CA PRO A 138 -29.04 -9.13 3.01
C PRO A 138 -29.10 -8.92 1.50
N LYS A 139 -30.18 -9.43 0.86
CA LYS A 139 -30.47 -9.13 -0.55
C LYS A 139 -30.62 -7.61 -0.71
N GLN A 140 -29.87 -7.05 -1.65
CA GLN A 140 -29.93 -5.64 -1.96
C GLN A 140 -31.03 -5.36 -2.98
N LYS A 141 -31.61 -4.18 -2.92
CA LYS A 141 -32.46 -3.66 -4.01
C LYS A 141 -31.57 -3.29 -5.19
N GLU A 142 -32.17 -3.19 -6.37
CA GLU A 142 -31.50 -2.64 -7.54
C GLU A 142 -31.04 -1.20 -7.26
N GLY A 143 -29.88 -0.82 -7.80
CA GLY A 143 -29.29 0.50 -7.64
C GLY A 143 -27.96 0.49 -6.90
N PRO A 144 -27.38 1.68 -6.60
CA PRO A 144 -26.05 1.78 -5.99
C PRO A 144 -26.04 1.23 -4.54
N THR A 145 -25.17 0.26 -4.30
CA THR A 145 -24.95 -0.30 -2.98
C THR A 145 -24.10 0.64 -2.12
N PRO A 146 -24.51 0.97 -0.90
CA PRO A 146 -23.70 1.77 0.00
C PRO A 146 -22.34 1.14 0.29
N SER A 147 -21.27 1.95 0.33
CA SER A 147 -19.88 1.48 0.47
C SER A 147 -19.65 0.56 1.69
N ARG A 148 -20.36 0.77 2.81
CA ARG A 148 -20.29 -0.10 3.99
C ARG A 148 -20.71 -1.56 3.75
N LEU A 149 -21.32 -1.85 2.59
CA LEU A 149 -21.77 -3.18 2.17
C LEU A 149 -20.91 -3.73 1.00
N TRP A 150 -19.90 -3.01 0.54
CA TRP A 150 -18.99 -3.51 -0.46
C TRP A 150 -18.14 -4.66 0.11
N ARG A 151 -17.75 -5.58 -0.75
CA ARG A 151 -16.80 -6.65 -0.41
C ARG A 151 -15.36 -6.21 -0.66
N GLU A 152 -15.22 -5.39 -1.66
CA GLU A 152 -13.94 -4.82 -2.08
C GLU A 152 -14.16 -3.36 -2.51
N ALA A 153 -13.14 -2.54 -2.32
CA ALA A 153 -13.11 -1.20 -2.85
C ALA A 153 -12.01 -1.10 -3.93
N HIS A 154 -12.31 -0.37 -5.00
CA HIS A 154 -11.46 -0.24 -6.17
C HIS A 154 -10.96 1.19 -6.29
N PHE A 155 -9.66 1.35 -6.47
CA PHE A 155 -9.01 2.64 -6.62
C PHE A 155 -8.34 2.73 -7.98
N GLU A 156 -8.81 3.67 -8.78
CA GLU A 156 -8.27 3.88 -10.12
C GLU A 156 -6.84 4.41 -10.05
N PRO A 157 -5.89 3.79 -10.78
CA PRO A 157 -4.54 4.32 -10.91
C PRO A 157 -4.57 5.59 -11.75
N LYS A 158 -3.88 6.63 -11.27
CA LYS A 158 -3.73 7.91 -11.95
C LYS A 158 -2.32 8.42 -11.69
N ALA A 159 -1.62 8.87 -12.72
CA ALA A 159 -0.29 9.46 -12.56
C ALA A 159 -0.34 10.63 -11.55
N GLY A 160 0.60 10.67 -10.61
CA GLY A 160 0.63 11.61 -9.50
C GLY A 160 -0.24 11.23 -8.29
N ARG A 161 -1.02 10.15 -8.36
CA ARG A 161 -1.88 9.70 -7.25
C ARG A 161 -1.10 8.92 -6.23
N LEU A 162 -1.24 9.35 -4.98
CA LEU A 162 -0.81 8.66 -3.77
C LEU A 162 -2.02 8.03 -3.10
N ILE A 163 -1.92 6.75 -2.72
CA ILE A 163 -2.92 6.05 -1.91
C ILE A 163 -2.20 5.42 -0.72
N MET A 164 -2.70 5.66 0.50
CA MET A 164 -2.18 5.06 1.72
C MET A 164 -3.30 4.37 2.50
N PHE A 165 -2.98 3.22 3.10
CA PHE A 165 -3.93 2.38 3.82
C PHE A 165 -3.23 1.58 4.92
N PRO A 166 -3.96 1.06 5.92
CA PRO A 166 -3.39 0.21 6.96
C PRO A 166 -2.71 -1.02 6.36
N ALA A 167 -1.48 -1.31 6.78
CA ALA A 167 -0.67 -2.37 6.20
C ALA A 167 -1.23 -3.80 6.36
N TRP A 168 -2.13 -3.98 7.32
CA TRP A 168 -2.85 -5.24 7.56
C TRP A 168 -4.01 -5.47 6.56
N LEU A 169 -4.40 -4.46 5.78
CA LEU A 169 -5.52 -4.56 4.84
C LEU A 169 -5.11 -5.40 3.63
N THR A 170 -5.85 -6.49 3.39
CA THR A 170 -5.62 -7.34 2.22
C THR A 170 -5.89 -6.55 0.95
N HIS A 171 -4.93 -6.58 0.04
CA HIS A 171 -5.02 -5.85 -1.21
C HIS A 171 -4.33 -6.59 -2.36
N CYS A 172 -4.76 -6.29 -3.56
CA CYS A 172 -4.15 -6.78 -4.81
C CYS A 172 -4.19 -5.67 -5.87
N VAL A 173 -3.53 -5.92 -6.99
CA VAL A 173 -3.61 -5.02 -8.15
C VAL A 173 -4.02 -5.82 -9.36
N ASP A 174 -5.11 -5.40 -10.00
CA ASP A 174 -5.66 -6.05 -11.19
C ASP A 174 -4.66 -6.08 -12.36
N PRO A 175 -4.87 -7.00 -13.31
CA PRO A 175 -4.09 -7.01 -14.54
C PRO A 175 -4.12 -5.67 -15.27
N ASN A 176 -2.96 -5.26 -15.77
CA ASN A 176 -2.87 -4.11 -16.64
C ASN A 176 -3.49 -4.47 -18.01
N ASN A 177 -4.68 -3.96 -18.28
CA ASN A 177 -5.41 -4.17 -19.53
C ASN A 177 -5.23 -3.00 -20.51
N SER A 178 -4.33 -2.06 -20.23
CA SER A 178 -3.93 -1.02 -21.17
C SER A 178 -2.90 -1.55 -22.17
N ASN A 179 -2.56 -0.71 -23.14
CA ASN A 179 -1.56 -1.04 -24.18
C ASN A 179 -0.13 -0.55 -23.86
N ASP A 180 0.11 -0.03 -22.64
CA ASP A 180 1.41 0.46 -22.20
C ASP A 180 1.71 0.00 -20.78
N ILE A 181 2.94 0.26 -20.30
CA ILE A 181 3.37 -0.07 -18.96
C ILE A 181 2.69 0.83 -17.91
N ARG A 182 2.32 0.24 -16.78
CA ARG A 182 2.02 0.98 -15.54
C ARG A 182 3.29 0.98 -14.68
N ILE A 183 3.68 2.16 -14.16
CA ILE A 183 4.79 2.31 -13.22
C ILE A 183 4.23 2.84 -11.90
N SER A 184 4.52 2.12 -10.82
CA SER A 184 4.13 2.53 -9.47
C SER A 184 5.28 2.33 -8.50
N ILE A 185 5.29 3.12 -7.42
CA ILE A 185 6.22 3.02 -6.32
C ILE A 185 5.42 2.64 -5.08
N SER A 186 5.73 1.50 -4.49
CA SER A 186 5.11 1.02 -3.25
C SER A 186 6.06 1.20 -2.07
N PHE A 187 5.49 1.40 -0.89
CA PHE A 187 6.28 1.67 0.31
C PHE A 187 5.53 1.27 1.58
N ASN A 188 6.28 1.10 2.68
CA ASN A 188 5.71 0.81 3.98
C ASN A 188 6.33 1.70 5.05
N PHE A 189 5.47 2.31 5.88
CA PHE A 189 5.86 2.99 7.11
C PHE A 189 5.76 2.06 8.30
N LEU A 190 6.80 2.07 9.12
CA LEU A 190 6.90 1.35 10.38
C LEU A 190 6.96 2.35 11.53
N GLN A 191 6.58 1.90 12.72
CA GLN A 191 6.62 2.69 13.94
C GLN A 191 7.84 2.28 14.78
N LYS A 192 8.60 3.25 15.28
CA LYS A 192 9.64 2.98 16.27
C LYS A 192 9.02 2.31 17.51
N GLY A 193 9.65 1.28 18.00
CA GLY A 193 9.19 0.58 19.21
C GLY A 193 8.16 -0.54 18.99
N MET A 194 7.60 -0.70 17.78
CA MET A 194 6.65 -1.77 17.50
C MET A 194 7.24 -3.19 17.77
N PHE A 195 8.56 -3.33 17.66
CA PHE A 195 9.28 -4.58 17.97
C PHE A 195 9.68 -4.73 19.45
N ILE A 196 9.59 -3.68 20.27
CA ILE A 196 9.92 -3.76 21.71
C ILE A 196 8.91 -4.63 22.43
N TRP A 197 7.64 -4.60 22.05
CA TRP A 197 6.60 -5.45 22.61
C TRP A 197 6.86 -6.94 22.39
N LEU A 198 7.34 -7.34 21.19
CA LEU A 198 7.71 -8.75 20.95
C LEU A 198 8.89 -9.19 21.83
N LYS A 199 9.89 -8.33 22.07
CA LYS A 199 11.01 -8.63 22.97
C LYS A 199 10.59 -8.74 24.42
N LEU A 200 9.62 -7.97 24.88
CA LEU A 200 9.08 -8.06 26.24
C LEU A 200 8.27 -9.34 26.44
N PHE A 201 7.45 -9.74 25.48
CA PHE A 201 6.73 -11.00 25.53
C PHE A 201 7.65 -12.21 25.48
N THR A 202 8.69 -12.21 24.64
CA THR A 202 9.65 -13.32 24.58
C THR A 202 10.55 -13.40 25.83
N LYS A 203 10.89 -12.28 26.50
CA LYS A 203 11.63 -12.31 27.79
C LYS A 203 10.79 -12.89 28.92
N ASN A 204 9.49 -12.65 28.95
CA ASN A 204 8.59 -13.17 30.00
C ASN A 204 8.22 -14.65 29.80
N TYR A 205 8.23 -15.17 28.58
CA TYR A 205 7.99 -16.59 28.31
C TYR A 205 9.18 -17.50 28.64
N LEU A 206 10.39 -16.98 28.77
CA LEU A 206 11.61 -17.75 29.11
C LEU A 206 11.79 -17.96 30.63
N LEU A 207 10.89 -17.43 31.47
CA LEU A 207 10.95 -17.57 32.94
C LEU A 207 9.99 -18.62 33.51
N ILE A 208 9.19 -19.29 32.67
CA ILE A 208 8.46 -20.48 33.14
C ILE A 208 9.32 -21.72 32.88
N LYS A 209 10.36 -21.88 33.70
CA LYS A 209 11.01 -23.18 33.88
C LYS A 209 10.10 -24.04 34.74
N PHE A 210 9.63 -25.12 34.15
CA PHE A 210 9.01 -26.23 34.83
C PHE A 210 9.87 -26.69 36.02
N HIS A 211 9.33 -26.62 37.22
CA HIS A 211 9.74 -27.45 38.34
C HIS A 211 8.68 -28.56 38.44
N ILE A 212 9.09 -29.75 38.04
CA ILE A 212 8.52 -31.02 38.45
C ILE A 212 9.57 -31.69 39.35
#